data_8706ea5f39e3589d4791a22c31d1c9f0
#
_entry.id   8706ea5f39e3589d4791a22c31d1c9f0
#
_cell.length_a   1.000
_cell.length_b   1.000
_cell.length_c   1.000
_cell.angle_alpha   90.00
_cell.angle_beta   90.00
_cell.angle_gamma   90.00
#
_symmetry.space_group_name_H-M   'P 1'
#
loop_
_entity.id
_entity.type
_entity.pdbx_description
1 polymer ?
#
loop_
_entity_poly.entity_id
_entity_poly.type
_entity_poly.pdbx_seq_one_letter_code
_entity_poly.pdbx_strand_id
1 'polypeptide(L)'
;MPVNHWKGVPVPEAGDDLLSAWTNALDAAGIVFPAQSVAAGREILSKAEAAGRAPTAAHPAYLDVGGILYRSDGSKNGAVWVLAPINEVQAVESRVQLTNTLALKDREYSGATQVDIGVRPYDRLVQVSFTVWGRVASGDIDATVLLMDRQFRARFPNDATGATVTVTGMSVVPAGRDPKIRAGFTGAYGKGGTFSVTGDSSYSSITAIATPRSMA
;
A
#
# COMPACT_ATOMS: atom_id res chain seq x y z
N MET A 1 -13.84 44.49 6.15
CA MET A 1 -14.24 43.11 5.71
C MET A 1 -13.30 42.70 4.61
N PRO A 2 -12.63 41.54 4.67
CA PRO A 2 -11.72 41.13 3.63
C PRO A 2 -12.49 40.99 2.30
N VAL A 3 -11.94 41.57 1.25
CA VAL A 3 -12.49 41.43 -0.11
C VAL A 3 -12.13 40.03 -0.65
N ASN A 4 -13.11 39.25 -1.03
CA ASN A 4 -12.85 37.98 -1.63
C ASN A 4 -12.44 38.14 -3.10
N HIS A 5 -11.33 37.53 -3.48
CA HIS A 5 -10.98 37.37 -4.87
C HIS A 5 -12.08 36.60 -5.61
N TRP A 6 -12.19 36.74 -6.94
CA TRP A 6 -13.19 36.05 -7.77
C TRP A 6 -13.22 34.52 -7.61
N LYS A 7 -12.17 33.91 -7.04
CA LYS A 7 -12.11 32.49 -6.64
C LYS A 7 -12.51 32.23 -5.19
N GLY A 8 -13.01 33.22 -4.44
CA GLY A 8 -13.35 33.09 -3.05
C GLY A 8 -12.16 33.11 -2.07
N VAL A 9 -10.94 33.33 -2.58
CA VAL A 9 -9.75 33.43 -1.74
C VAL A 9 -9.71 34.82 -1.09
N PRO A 10 -9.57 34.92 0.26
CA PRO A 10 -9.45 36.20 0.95
C PRO A 10 -8.18 36.94 0.47
N VAL A 11 -8.31 38.20 0.14
CA VAL A 11 -7.17 39.07 -0.21
C VAL A 11 -6.88 39.99 0.97
N PRO A 12 -5.62 40.14 1.41
CA PRO A 12 -5.25 41.07 2.46
C PRO A 12 -5.60 42.50 2.09
N GLU A 13 -6.22 43.23 3.03
CA GLU A 13 -6.48 44.68 2.91
C GLU A 13 -5.38 45.49 3.62
N ALA A 14 -5.31 46.78 3.27
CA ALA A 14 -4.39 47.70 3.97
C ALA A 14 -4.82 47.85 5.44
N GLY A 15 -3.96 47.45 6.37
CA GLY A 15 -4.22 47.43 7.81
C GLY A 15 -4.39 46.04 8.40
N ASP A 16 -4.50 45.01 7.59
CA ASP A 16 -4.45 43.62 8.07
C ASP A 16 -3.03 43.26 8.53
N ASP A 17 -2.93 42.41 9.55
CA ASP A 17 -1.66 41.70 9.77
C ASP A 17 -1.37 40.82 8.56
N LEU A 18 -0.43 41.27 7.73
CA LEU A 18 -0.08 40.67 6.45
C LEU A 18 0.21 39.20 6.59
N LEU A 19 0.85 38.78 7.69
CA LEU A 19 1.18 37.37 7.92
C LEU A 19 -0.09 36.54 8.18
N SER A 20 -1.01 37.05 9.01
CA SER A 20 -2.28 36.38 9.28
C SER A 20 -3.20 36.35 8.07
N ALA A 21 -3.27 37.44 7.31
CA ALA A 21 -4.07 37.52 6.09
C ALA A 21 -3.56 36.61 4.99
N TRP A 22 -2.26 36.55 4.76
CA TRP A 22 -1.64 35.59 3.83
C TRP A 22 -1.82 34.13 4.27
N THR A 23 -1.69 33.85 5.57
CA THR A 23 -1.90 32.48 6.06
C THR A 23 -3.34 32.02 5.85
N ASN A 24 -4.32 32.93 6.10
CA ASN A 24 -5.74 32.63 5.85
C ASN A 24 -6.03 32.44 4.35
N ALA A 25 -5.39 33.24 3.48
CA ALA A 25 -5.50 33.09 2.05
C ALA A 25 -4.90 31.76 1.56
N LEU A 26 -3.77 31.36 2.13
CA LEU A 26 -3.10 30.10 1.84
C LEU A 26 -3.93 28.89 2.31
N ASP A 27 -4.51 28.96 3.50
CA ASP A 27 -5.41 27.93 4.03
C ASP A 27 -6.67 27.76 3.17
N ALA A 28 -7.27 28.88 2.74
CA ALA A 28 -8.45 28.89 1.89
C ALA A 28 -8.15 28.38 0.44
N ALA A 29 -6.94 28.58 -0.03
CA ALA A 29 -6.50 28.14 -1.36
C ALA A 29 -6.12 26.64 -1.41
N GLY A 30 -6.09 25.96 -0.26
CA GLY A 30 -5.68 24.55 -0.19
C GLY A 30 -4.22 24.34 -0.61
N ILE A 31 -3.32 25.21 -0.16
CA ILE A 31 -1.92 25.21 -0.60
C ILE A 31 -1.15 24.05 0.00
N VAL A 32 -0.34 23.46 -0.85
CA VAL A 32 0.63 22.44 -0.48
C VAL A 32 1.87 23.13 0.09
N PHE A 33 2.22 22.83 1.33
CA PHE A 33 3.43 23.35 1.97
C PHE A 33 4.64 22.51 1.59
N PRO A 34 5.70 23.09 1.00
CA PRO A 34 6.92 22.36 0.74
C PRO A 34 7.63 22.07 2.07
N ALA A 35 8.11 20.82 2.22
CA ALA A 35 8.91 20.40 3.34
C ALA A 35 10.13 19.61 2.88
N GLN A 36 11.28 19.82 3.51
CA GLN A 36 12.51 19.13 3.14
C GLN A 36 12.52 17.65 3.57
N SER A 37 11.68 17.31 4.55
CA SER A 37 11.53 15.94 5.08
C SER A 37 10.18 15.78 5.77
N VAL A 38 9.78 14.54 6.02
CA VAL A 38 8.59 14.23 6.83
C VAL A 38 8.71 14.81 8.25
N ALA A 39 9.91 14.84 8.82
CA ALA A 39 10.14 15.45 10.13
C ALA A 39 9.91 16.97 10.09
N ALA A 40 10.44 17.67 9.08
CA ALA A 40 10.20 19.09 8.86
C ALA A 40 8.70 19.38 8.62
N GLY A 41 7.99 18.52 7.91
CA GLY A 41 6.56 18.61 7.74
C GLY A 41 5.78 18.52 9.07
N ARG A 42 6.18 17.62 9.96
CA ARG A 42 5.59 17.53 11.31
C ARG A 42 5.85 18.75 12.16
N GLU A 43 7.01 19.38 12.03
CA GLU A 43 7.32 20.66 12.71
C GLU A 43 6.40 21.80 12.21
N ILE A 44 6.14 21.86 10.90
CA ILE A 44 5.20 22.83 10.33
C ILE A 44 3.81 22.63 10.98
N LEU A 45 3.32 21.39 11.06
CA LEU A 45 2.02 21.11 11.69
C LEU A 45 1.99 21.43 13.18
N SER A 46 3.08 21.19 13.91
CA SER A 46 3.19 21.54 15.34
C SER A 46 3.18 23.06 15.56
N LYS A 47 3.81 23.82 14.67
CA LYS A 47 3.76 25.29 14.69
C LYS A 47 2.35 25.80 14.35
N ALA A 48 1.67 25.17 13.39
CA ALA A 48 0.30 25.49 13.05
C ALA A 48 -0.65 25.22 14.24
N GLU A 49 -0.47 24.10 14.94
CA GLU A 49 -1.23 23.79 16.16
C GLU A 49 -1.01 24.82 17.27
N ALA A 50 0.25 25.18 17.53
CA ALA A 50 0.58 26.21 18.54
C ALA A 50 -0.05 27.57 18.21
N ALA A 51 -0.30 27.84 16.93
CA ALA A 51 -1.01 29.03 16.44
C ALA A 51 -2.55 28.87 16.41
N GLY A 52 -3.09 27.74 16.94
CA GLY A 52 -4.54 27.46 16.93
C GLY A 52 -5.09 27.01 15.55
N ARG A 53 -4.22 26.55 14.65
CA ARG A 53 -4.54 26.19 13.27
C ARG A 53 -4.16 24.74 12.96
N ALA A 54 -4.45 23.82 13.88
CA ALA A 54 -4.22 22.39 13.64
C ALA A 54 -5.06 21.91 12.45
N PRO A 55 -4.51 21.03 11.58
CA PRO A 55 -5.31 20.40 10.55
C PRO A 55 -6.44 19.58 11.18
N THR A 56 -7.53 19.44 10.44
CA THR A 56 -8.69 18.61 10.80
C THR A 56 -9.13 17.78 9.61
N ALA A 57 -10.02 16.81 9.82
CA ALA A 57 -10.59 16.03 8.72
C ALA A 57 -11.31 16.89 7.68
N ALA A 58 -11.99 17.97 8.14
CA ALA A 58 -12.67 18.93 7.26
C ALA A 58 -11.71 19.90 6.57
N HIS A 59 -10.58 20.21 7.22
CA HIS A 59 -9.55 21.13 6.71
C HIS A 59 -8.18 20.45 6.81
N PRO A 60 -7.87 19.49 5.93
CA PRO A 60 -6.60 18.78 5.97
C PRO A 60 -5.45 19.66 5.49
N ALA A 61 -4.28 19.45 6.08
CA ALA A 61 -3.05 20.04 5.57
C ALA A 61 -2.41 19.13 4.51
N TYR A 62 -1.83 19.75 3.49
CA TYR A 62 -1.07 19.07 2.45
C TYR A 62 0.38 19.53 2.48
N LEU A 63 1.31 18.58 2.36
CA LEU A 63 2.74 18.82 2.36
C LEU A 63 3.40 18.09 1.19
N ASP A 64 4.27 18.78 0.45
CA ASP A 64 5.12 18.16 -0.55
C ASP A 64 6.49 17.88 0.07
N VAL A 65 6.90 16.62 0.08
CA VAL A 65 8.20 16.18 0.55
C VAL A 65 8.89 15.43 -0.58
N GLY A 66 9.72 16.16 -1.32
CA GLY A 66 10.50 15.56 -2.41
C GLY A 66 9.65 14.97 -3.55
N GLY A 67 8.52 15.61 -3.87
CA GLY A 67 7.59 15.15 -4.91
C GLY A 67 6.55 14.13 -4.42
N ILE A 68 6.63 13.71 -3.15
CA ILE A 68 5.58 12.90 -2.53
C ILE A 68 4.63 13.84 -1.78
N LEU A 69 3.37 13.82 -2.17
CA LEU A 69 2.33 14.61 -1.54
C LEU A 69 1.77 13.86 -0.33
N TYR A 70 1.89 14.48 0.85
CA TYR A 70 1.35 13.99 2.11
C TYR A 70 0.12 14.77 2.53
N ARG A 71 -0.83 14.09 3.17
CA ARG A 71 -2.01 14.67 3.80
C ARG A 71 -1.97 14.41 5.30
N SER A 72 -2.32 15.41 6.09
CA SER A 72 -2.65 15.27 7.51
C SER A 72 -4.08 15.73 7.75
N ASP A 73 -4.89 14.89 8.38
CA ASP A 73 -6.27 15.17 8.77
C ASP A 73 -6.40 15.57 10.25
N GLY A 74 -5.29 15.88 10.89
CA GLY A 74 -5.26 16.20 12.32
C GLY A 74 -5.01 15.00 13.22
N SER A 75 -4.95 13.78 12.69
CA SER A 75 -4.67 12.60 13.48
C SER A 75 -3.24 12.58 14.00
N LYS A 76 -3.07 12.06 15.23
CA LYS A 76 -1.77 11.87 15.86
C LYS A 76 -1.61 10.43 16.36
N ASN A 77 -0.39 9.92 16.29
CA ASN A 77 0.01 8.71 17.00
C ASN A 77 0.85 9.14 18.22
N GLY A 78 0.25 9.15 19.41
CA GLY A 78 0.83 9.81 20.58
C GLY A 78 0.96 11.33 20.34
N ALA A 79 2.18 11.87 20.46
CA ALA A 79 2.48 13.27 20.18
C ALA A 79 2.88 13.55 18.72
N VAL A 80 2.91 12.55 17.86
CA VAL A 80 3.46 12.65 16.48
C VAL A 80 2.33 12.75 15.47
N TRP A 81 2.36 13.79 14.61
CA TRP A 81 1.43 13.97 13.52
C TRP A 81 1.50 12.81 12.52
N VAL A 82 0.33 12.28 12.15
CA VAL A 82 0.20 11.31 11.07
C VAL A 82 0.22 12.06 9.74
N LEU A 83 1.19 11.70 8.88
CA LEU A 83 1.30 12.16 7.51
C LEU A 83 1.13 10.95 6.60
N ALA A 84 0.02 10.90 5.88
CA ALA A 84 -0.27 9.83 4.93
C ALA A 84 0.07 10.29 3.51
N PRO A 85 0.99 9.63 2.78
CA PRO A 85 1.22 9.94 1.39
C PRO A 85 -0.03 9.59 0.58
N ILE A 86 -0.41 10.44 -0.36
CA ILE A 86 -1.61 10.25 -1.19
C ILE A 86 -1.30 9.87 -2.63
N ASN A 87 -0.07 10.07 -3.07
CA ASN A 87 0.38 9.74 -4.43
C ASN A 87 1.53 8.71 -4.46
N GLU A 88 1.92 8.12 -3.32
CA GLU A 88 2.92 7.06 -3.28
C GLU A 88 2.29 5.74 -3.77
N VAL A 89 2.84 5.20 -4.85
CA VAL A 89 2.53 3.83 -5.29
C VAL A 89 3.80 3.01 -5.18
N GLN A 90 3.74 1.95 -4.39
CA GLN A 90 4.84 1.01 -4.25
C GLN A 90 4.50 -0.25 -5.03
N ALA A 91 5.34 -0.61 -5.99
CA ALA A 91 5.25 -1.86 -6.71
C ALA A 91 6.52 -2.68 -6.48
N VAL A 92 6.35 -3.92 -6.07
CA VAL A 92 7.45 -4.86 -5.82
C VAL A 92 7.16 -6.18 -6.52
N GLU A 93 8.16 -6.72 -7.19
CA GLU A 93 8.10 -8.01 -7.83
C GLU A 93 9.15 -8.95 -7.26
N SER A 94 8.81 -10.23 -7.14
CA SER A 94 9.75 -11.31 -6.85
C SER A 94 9.45 -12.50 -7.74
N ARG A 95 10.51 -13.16 -8.21
CA ARG A 95 10.40 -14.34 -9.09
C ARG A 95 10.34 -15.63 -8.28
N VAL A 96 9.68 -16.62 -8.83
CA VAL A 96 9.66 -17.97 -8.25
C VAL A 96 11.03 -18.63 -8.43
N GLN A 97 11.60 -19.10 -7.33
CA GLN A 97 12.93 -19.72 -7.33
C GLN A 97 12.88 -21.27 -7.20
N LEU A 98 11.69 -21.86 -7.28
CA LEU A 98 11.54 -23.30 -7.17
C LEU A 98 11.84 -23.98 -8.52
N THR A 99 12.78 -24.92 -8.49
CA THR A 99 13.16 -25.75 -9.66
C THR A 99 12.82 -27.23 -9.45
N ASN A 100 12.22 -27.58 -8.31
CA ASN A 100 12.03 -28.98 -7.90
C ASN A 100 10.56 -29.38 -7.95
N THR A 101 10.36 -30.68 -8.12
CA THR A 101 9.04 -31.29 -7.91
C THR A 101 8.67 -31.24 -6.42
N LEU A 102 7.46 -30.77 -6.14
CA LEU A 102 6.90 -30.70 -4.78
C LEU A 102 5.86 -31.80 -4.61
N ALA A 103 5.98 -32.57 -3.54
CA ALA A 103 4.93 -33.50 -3.09
C ALA A 103 4.28 -32.86 -1.86
N LEU A 104 3.00 -32.50 -1.94
CA LEU A 104 2.25 -31.84 -0.89
C LEU A 104 1.15 -32.77 -0.35
N LYS A 105 1.03 -32.83 0.96
CA LYS A 105 -0.09 -33.48 1.64
C LYS A 105 -1.33 -32.60 1.59
N ASP A 106 -2.45 -33.14 2.07
CA ASP A 106 -3.68 -32.35 2.25
C ASP A 106 -3.40 -31.07 3.05
N ARG A 107 -3.80 -29.94 2.52
CA ARG A 107 -3.64 -28.58 3.11
C ARG A 107 -2.21 -28.15 3.42
N GLU A 108 -1.22 -28.93 3.09
CA GLU A 108 0.18 -28.56 3.27
C GLU A 108 0.55 -27.40 2.36
N TYR A 109 1.12 -26.33 2.94
CA TYR A 109 1.62 -25.17 2.21
C TYR A 109 3.14 -25.27 2.04
N SER A 110 3.60 -25.07 0.82
CA SER A 110 5.02 -24.88 0.49
C SER A 110 5.24 -23.50 -0.13
N GLY A 111 6.05 -22.68 0.53
CA GLY A 111 6.42 -21.35 0.03
C GLY A 111 7.30 -21.44 -1.22
N ALA A 112 7.04 -20.59 -2.18
CA ALA A 112 7.81 -20.48 -3.42
C ALA A 112 8.59 -19.16 -3.51
N THR A 113 7.99 -18.08 -3.03
CA THR A 113 8.59 -16.75 -3.05
C THR A 113 7.87 -15.82 -2.07
N GLN A 114 8.50 -14.70 -1.80
CA GLN A 114 7.91 -13.65 -0.95
C GLN A 114 8.28 -12.27 -1.49
N VAL A 115 7.47 -11.28 -1.16
CA VAL A 115 7.78 -9.87 -1.39
C VAL A 115 7.63 -9.09 -0.10
N ASP A 116 8.50 -8.13 0.09
CA ASP A 116 8.48 -7.22 1.22
C ASP A 116 8.18 -5.80 0.72
N ILE A 117 7.10 -5.22 1.21
CA ILE A 117 6.72 -3.82 0.97
C ILE A 117 6.95 -2.95 2.22
N GLY A 118 7.61 -3.51 3.22
CA GLY A 118 7.96 -2.84 4.47
C GLY A 118 6.75 -2.45 5.32
N VAL A 119 7.04 -1.93 6.51
CA VAL A 119 6.05 -1.35 7.42
C VAL A 119 5.86 0.13 7.09
N ARG A 120 4.62 0.63 7.14
CA ARG A 120 4.31 2.05 6.93
C ARG A 120 3.47 2.58 8.10
N PRO A 121 3.57 3.86 8.43
CA PRO A 121 2.81 4.48 9.52
C PRO A 121 1.36 4.85 9.14
N TYR A 122 0.87 4.39 8.01
CA TYR A 122 -0.48 4.64 7.48
C TYR A 122 -1.06 3.37 6.88
N ASP A 123 -2.38 3.31 6.78
CA ASP A 123 -3.12 2.22 6.14
C ASP A 123 -2.84 2.18 4.64
N ARG A 124 -2.67 0.98 4.10
CA ARG A 124 -2.45 0.75 2.67
C ARG A 124 -3.47 -0.25 2.12
N LEU A 125 -3.92 0.00 0.91
CA LEU A 125 -4.58 -1.02 0.11
C LEU A 125 -3.49 -1.78 -0.64
N VAL A 126 -3.38 -3.08 -0.39
CA VAL A 126 -2.39 -3.94 -1.02
C VAL A 126 -3.10 -4.92 -1.94
N GLN A 127 -2.74 -4.87 -3.20
CA GLN A 127 -3.14 -5.82 -4.22
C GLN A 127 -1.95 -6.72 -4.57
N VAL A 128 -2.19 -8.02 -4.62
CA VAL A 128 -1.17 -9.03 -4.94
C VAL A 128 -1.64 -9.85 -6.13
N SER A 129 -0.73 -10.12 -7.05
CA SER A 129 -0.92 -11.03 -8.17
C SER A 129 0.23 -12.04 -8.19
N PHE A 130 -0.09 -13.31 -8.12
CA PHE A 130 0.87 -14.41 -8.26
C PHE A 130 0.54 -15.19 -9.52
N THR A 131 1.41 -15.11 -10.52
CA THR A 131 1.30 -15.85 -11.76
C THR A 131 2.36 -16.92 -11.78
N VAL A 132 1.97 -18.14 -12.02
CA VAL A 132 2.88 -19.28 -12.02
C VAL A 132 2.51 -20.30 -13.09
N TRP A 133 3.52 -20.77 -13.81
CA TRP A 133 3.39 -21.91 -14.69
C TRP A 133 3.83 -23.19 -13.97
N GLY A 134 3.11 -24.27 -14.16
CA GLY A 134 3.48 -25.55 -13.61
C GLY A 134 2.58 -26.69 -14.08
N ARG A 135 2.96 -27.90 -13.70
CA ARG A 135 2.28 -29.15 -14.06
C ARG A 135 1.92 -29.94 -12.80
N VAL A 136 0.66 -30.31 -12.69
CA VAL A 136 0.20 -31.28 -11.69
C VAL A 136 0.41 -32.69 -12.23
N ALA A 137 1.30 -33.44 -11.59
CA ALA A 137 1.56 -34.84 -11.98
C ALA A 137 0.55 -35.82 -11.35
N SER A 138 0.05 -35.49 -10.18
CA SER A 138 -0.99 -36.26 -9.47
C SER A 138 -1.69 -35.43 -8.42
N GLY A 139 -2.92 -35.80 -8.08
CA GLY A 139 -3.70 -35.14 -7.04
C GLY A 139 -4.19 -33.74 -7.45
N ASP A 140 -4.43 -32.90 -6.46
CA ASP A 140 -4.96 -31.55 -6.65
C ASP A 140 -4.06 -30.53 -5.95
N ILE A 141 -3.61 -29.52 -6.67
CA ILE A 141 -2.73 -28.45 -6.17
C ILE A 141 -3.34 -27.07 -6.46
N ASP A 142 -3.28 -26.20 -5.48
CA ASP A 142 -3.68 -24.81 -5.60
C ASP A 142 -2.43 -23.89 -5.59
N ALA A 143 -2.34 -22.96 -6.53
CA ALA A 143 -1.52 -21.77 -6.36
C ALA A 143 -2.11 -20.92 -5.23
N THR A 144 -1.26 -20.41 -4.36
CA THR A 144 -1.70 -19.80 -3.11
C THR A 144 -0.93 -18.51 -2.83
N VAL A 145 -1.66 -17.46 -2.46
CA VAL A 145 -1.11 -16.21 -1.92
C VAL A 145 -1.57 -16.05 -0.48
N LEU A 146 -0.62 -15.76 0.39
CA LEU A 146 -0.86 -15.34 1.77
C LEU A 146 -0.61 -13.84 1.87
N LEU A 147 -1.62 -13.09 2.29
CA LEU A 147 -1.56 -11.65 2.52
C LEU A 147 -2.20 -11.37 3.88
N MET A 148 -1.38 -10.97 4.84
CA MET A 148 -1.80 -10.90 6.24
C MET A 148 -2.29 -12.28 6.72
N ASP A 149 -3.50 -12.33 7.29
CA ASP A 149 -4.16 -13.55 7.76
C ASP A 149 -5.11 -14.16 6.70
N ARG A 150 -5.08 -13.63 5.48
CA ARG A 150 -5.93 -14.08 4.38
C ARG A 150 -5.17 -14.98 3.43
N GLN A 151 -5.88 -15.97 2.91
CA GLN A 151 -5.38 -16.89 1.91
C GLN A 151 -6.24 -16.82 0.67
N PHE A 152 -5.60 -16.58 -0.48
CA PHE A 152 -6.21 -16.58 -1.81
C PHE A 152 -5.67 -17.78 -2.58
N ARG A 153 -6.54 -18.48 -3.31
CA ARG A 153 -6.17 -19.72 -4.01
C ARG A 153 -6.79 -19.77 -5.38
N ALA A 154 -6.06 -20.41 -6.32
CA ALA A 154 -6.59 -20.83 -7.59
C ALA A 154 -6.08 -22.24 -7.91
N ARG A 155 -6.97 -23.11 -8.37
CA ARG A 155 -6.68 -24.52 -8.67
C ARG A 155 -5.93 -24.63 -9.99
N PHE A 156 -4.85 -25.42 -9.99
CA PHE A 156 -4.27 -25.89 -11.23
C PHE A 156 -5.20 -26.91 -11.92
N PRO A 157 -5.40 -26.80 -13.23
CA PRO A 157 -6.06 -27.86 -13.97
C PRO A 157 -5.18 -29.12 -13.92
N ASN A 158 -5.83 -30.28 -13.89
CA ASN A 158 -5.13 -31.57 -14.05
C ASN A 158 -4.80 -31.78 -15.52
N ASP A 159 -3.80 -31.06 -16.02
CA ASP A 159 -3.33 -31.12 -17.39
C ASP A 159 -1.90 -31.66 -17.43
N ALA A 160 -1.72 -32.71 -18.23
CA ALA A 160 -0.42 -33.35 -18.41
C ALA A 160 0.62 -32.44 -19.10
N THR A 161 0.17 -31.41 -19.82
CA THR A 161 1.03 -30.47 -20.54
C THR A 161 1.50 -29.28 -19.68
N GLY A 162 0.84 -29.06 -18.55
CA GLY A 162 1.06 -27.90 -17.68
C GLY A 162 0.15 -26.71 -17.97
N ALA A 163 0.04 -25.82 -17.03
CA ALA A 163 -0.83 -24.64 -17.13
C ALA A 163 -0.22 -23.43 -16.42
N THR A 164 -0.59 -22.24 -16.88
CA THR A 164 -0.38 -20.98 -16.13
C THR A 164 -1.61 -20.67 -15.29
N VAL A 165 -1.39 -20.42 -14.02
CA VAL A 165 -2.44 -20.03 -13.07
C VAL A 165 -2.08 -18.68 -12.46
N THR A 166 -3.06 -17.80 -12.37
CA THR A 166 -2.92 -16.52 -11.69
C THR A 166 -3.86 -16.45 -10.48
N VAL A 167 -3.29 -16.13 -9.32
CA VAL A 167 -4.02 -15.85 -8.08
C VAL A 167 -3.93 -14.38 -7.80
N THR A 168 -5.06 -13.73 -7.61
CA THR A 168 -5.12 -12.33 -7.17
C THR A 168 -5.74 -12.24 -5.79
N GLY A 169 -5.22 -11.33 -4.98
CA GLY A 169 -5.75 -11.03 -3.66
C GLY A 169 -5.64 -9.56 -3.34
N MET A 170 -6.52 -9.08 -2.48
CA MET A 170 -6.51 -7.70 -2.03
C MET A 170 -6.86 -7.63 -0.55
N SER A 171 -6.13 -6.80 0.20
CA SER A 171 -6.41 -6.55 1.61
C SER A 171 -5.95 -5.16 2.02
N VAL A 172 -6.61 -4.62 3.03
CA VAL A 172 -6.11 -3.44 3.74
C VAL A 172 -5.08 -3.90 4.75
N VAL A 173 -3.90 -3.30 4.69
CA VAL A 173 -2.83 -3.48 5.67
C VAL A 173 -2.84 -2.27 6.60
N PRO A 174 -3.16 -2.45 7.88
CA PRO A 174 -3.18 -1.36 8.84
C PRO A 174 -1.81 -0.71 9.05
N ALA A 175 -1.82 0.54 9.47
CA ALA A 175 -0.61 1.26 9.89
C ALA A 175 0.21 0.45 10.91
N GLY A 176 1.52 0.45 10.74
CA GLY A 176 2.44 -0.24 11.65
C GLY A 176 2.49 -1.77 11.48
N ARG A 177 1.71 -2.36 10.58
CA ARG A 177 1.71 -3.81 10.35
C ARG A 177 2.63 -4.21 9.20
N ASP A 178 3.34 -5.32 9.39
CA ASP A 178 4.05 -6.04 8.34
C ASP A 178 3.04 -6.88 7.54
N PRO A 179 2.92 -6.68 6.22
CA PRO A 179 1.94 -7.38 5.40
C PRO A 179 2.23 -8.88 5.23
N LYS A 180 3.48 -9.34 5.38
CA LYS A 180 3.90 -10.75 5.26
C LYS A 180 3.37 -11.42 4.00
N ILE A 181 3.70 -10.85 2.83
CA ILE A 181 3.21 -11.34 1.55
C ILE A 181 4.06 -12.52 1.12
N ARG A 182 3.42 -13.68 0.97
CA ARG A 182 4.06 -14.92 0.51
C ARG A 182 3.23 -15.59 -0.56
N ALA A 183 3.88 -16.20 -1.53
CA ALA A 183 3.23 -17.04 -2.52
C ALA A 183 3.85 -18.44 -2.56
N GLY A 184 3.05 -19.40 -2.93
CA GLY A 184 3.47 -20.80 -2.98
C GLY A 184 2.35 -21.70 -3.45
N PHE A 185 2.39 -22.93 -2.96
CA PHE A 185 1.49 -23.99 -3.36
C PHE A 185 0.87 -24.65 -2.14
N THR A 186 -0.38 -25.08 -2.29
CA THR A 186 -1.09 -25.80 -1.23
C THR A 186 -1.70 -27.07 -1.81
N GLY A 187 -1.51 -28.20 -1.12
CA GLY A 187 -2.28 -29.43 -1.40
C GLY A 187 -3.77 -29.14 -1.19
N ALA A 188 -4.60 -29.45 -2.17
CA ALA A 188 -6.01 -29.15 -2.11
C ALA A 188 -6.73 -29.97 -1.02
N TYR A 189 -7.86 -29.45 -0.58
CA TYR A 189 -8.69 -30.07 0.46
C TYR A 189 -9.08 -31.51 0.13
N GLY A 190 -8.79 -32.43 1.05
CA GLY A 190 -9.09 -33.86 0.92
C GLY A 190 -8.12 -34.65 0.06
N LYS A 191 -7.17 -33.98 -0.60
CA LYS A 191 -6.18 -34.63 -1.49
C LYS A 191 -4.88 -33.83 -1.44
N GLY A 192 -3.77 -34.48 -1.30
CA GLY A 192 -2.47 -33.92 -1.64
C GLY A 192 -2.18 -34.09 -3.12
N GLY A 193 -1.01 -33.71 -3.55
CA GLY A 193 -0.60 -33.87 -4.94
C GLY A 193 0.87 -33.68 -5.18
N THR A 194 1.31 -34.02 -6.38
CA THR A 194 2.66 -33.76 -6.85
C THR A 194 2.65 -32.71 -7.95
N PHE A 195 3.45 -31.68 -7.78
CA PHE A 195 3.52 -30.52 -8.65
C PHE A 195 4.94 -30.23 -9.07
N SER A 196 5.14 -29.95 -10.34
CA SER A 196 6.43 -29.55 -10.89
C SER A 196 6.39 -28.11 -11.39
N VAL A 197 7.31 -27.29 -10.92
CA VAL A 197 7.57 -25.95 -11.45
C VAL A 197 8.77 -26.05 -12.39
N THR A 198 8.68 -25.53 -13.59
CA THR A 198 9.89 -25.37 -14.40
C THR A 198 10.67 -24.17 -13.90
N GLY A 199 12.00 -24.35 -13.89
CA GLY A 199 12.93 -23.33 -13.40
C GLY A 199 13.04 -22.06 -14.25
N ASP A 200 12.20 -21.88 -15.26
CA ASP A 200 12.16 -20.66 -16.05
C ASP A 200 11.37 -19.60 -15.30
N SER A 201 12.12 -18.79 -14.55
CA SER A 201 11.59 -17.67 -13.75
C SER A 201 10.88 -16.59 -14.59
N SER A 202 11.01 -16.63 -15.93
CA SER A 202 10.35 -15.67 -16.83
C SER A 202 8.82 -15.80 -16.85
N TYR A 203 8.32 -16.98 -16.44
CA TYR A 203 6.88 -17.29 -16.47
C TYR A 203 6.22 -17.32 -15.09
N SER A 204 6.96 -17.06 -14.02
CA SER A 204 6.43 -17.21 -12.66
C SER A 204 6.94 -16.12 -11.74
N SER A 205 6.02 -15.26 -11.30
CA SER A 205 6.36 -14.16 -10.39
C SER A 205 5.18 -13.80 -9.47
N ILE A 206 5.52 -13.15 -8.36
CA ILE A 206 4.56 -12.44 -7.52
C ILE A 206 4.82 -10.94 -7.64
N THR A 207 3.76 -10.18 -7.87
CA THR A 207 3.78 -8.72 -7.85
C THR A 207 2.86 -8.22 -6.75
N ALA A 208 3.35 -7.29 -5.95
CA ALA A 208 2.54 -6.58 -4.96
C ALA A 208 2.52 -5.08 -5.29
N ILE A 209 1.33 -4.51 -5.31
CA ILE A 209 1.11 -3.07 -5.47
C ILE A 209 0.44 -2.57 -4.20
N ALA A 210 1.06 -1.59 -3.56
CA ALA A 210 0.53 -0.96 -2.37
C ALA A 210 0.28 0.53 -2.63
N THR A 211 -0.92 0.97 -2.31
CA THR A 211 -1.34 2.37 -2.37
C THR A 211 -1.79 2.84 -1.00
N PRO A 212 -1.51 4.08 -0.60
CA PRO A 212 -2.08 4.64 0.61
C PRO A 212 -3.61 4.56 0.54
N ARG A 213 -4.22 4.12 1.62
CA ARG A 213 -5.66 4.23 1.75
C ARG A 213 -5.96 5.64 2.22
N SER A 214 -6.66 6.43 1.39
CA SER A 214 -7.21 7.70 1.86
C SER A 214 -8.15 7.38 3.02
N MET A 215 -7.91 8.01 4.17
CA MET A 215 -8.91 7.98 5.24
C MET A 215 -10.15 8.70 4.70
N ALA A 216 -11.20 7.91 4.47
CA ALA A 216 -12.50 8.41 4.05
C ALA A 216 -13.22 8.99 5.26
#